data_0f17ee9bcc71f3d15281d701d1754e81
#
_entry.id   0f17ee9bcc71f3d15281d701d1754e81
#
_cell.length_a   1.000
_cell.length_b   1.000
_cell.length_c   1.000
_cell.angle_alpha   90.00
_cell.angle_beta   90.00
_cell.angle_gamma   90.00
#
_symmetry.space_group_name_H-M   'P 1'
#
loop_
_entity.id
_entity.type
_entity.pdbx_description
1 polymer ?
#
loop_
_entity_poly.entity_id
_entity_poly.type
_entity_poly.pdbx_seq_one_letter_code
_entity_poly.pdbx_strand_id
1 'polypeptide(L)'
;GRKSLKGKKILLWCEQGVGDTINWSYCLPFIASQAEHCILECQEKLVPLLARSFPNVEVKHENRSLDAERYDFDYHLPMGSLYRHCITKLPLDFNVDAYLVPDPVRVNFWRKRLHSIGKGPYVGISWKSANMGSSRLPNYASISDLSPILTLPDITFINLQYIDFEDDLAKIQKDLGVIVHNFDDLDHYDNLDEVAALSAALDVVVSVQSAVPIITAGVGTCTKLASWRQS
;
A
#
# COMPACT_ATOMS: atom_id res chain seq x y z
N GLY A 1 -26.70 1.01 -20.64
CA GLY A 1 -27.64 0.87 -19.51
C GLY A 1 -26.91 0.28 -18.32
N ARG A 2 -27.07 0.86 -17.13
CA ARG A 2 -26.49 0.31 -15.91
C ARG A 2 -27.28 -0.94 -15.52
N LYS A 3 -26.68 -2.12 -15.61
CA LYS A 3 -27.30 -3.36 -15.12
C LYS A 3 -27.30 -3.34 -13.58
N SER A 4 -28.40 -3.82 -12.96
CA SER A 4 -28.48 -4.00 -11.51
C SER A 4 -27.59 -5.18 -11.08
N LEU A 5 -26.89 -5.04 -9.96
CA LEU A 5 -26.14 -6.13 -9.31
C LEU A 5 -26.99 -6.89 -8.28
N LYS A 6 -28.24 -6.49 -8.03
CA LYS A 6 -29.12 -7.15 -7.07
C LYS A 6 -29.36 -8.62 -7.47
N GLY A 7 -29.08 -9.54 -6.58
CA GLY A 7 -29.17 -10.98 -6.81
C GLY A 7 -28.15 -11.50 -7.84
N LYS A 8 -27.00 -10.83 -7.98
CA LYS A 8 -25.95 -11.16 -8.94
C LYS A 8 -24.61 -11.31 -8.25
N LYS A 9 -23.80 -12.23 -8.77
CA LYS A 9 -22.40 -12.44 -8.38
C LYS A 9 -21.50 -11.65 -9.31
N ILE A 10 -20.55 -10.90 -8.73
CA ILE A 10 -19.59 -10.13 -9.51
C ILE A 10 -18.16 -10.57 -9.19
N LEU A 11 -17.37 -10.78 -10.25
CA LEU A 11 -15.93 -10.96 -10.17
C LEU A 11 -15.23 -9.64 -10.48
N LEU A 12 -14.38 -9.19 -9.57
CA LEU A 12 -13.43 -8.09 -9.77
C LEU A 12 -12.04 -8.68 -9.94
N TRP A 13 -11.29 -8.19 -10.92
CA TRP A 13 -9.96 -8.71 -11.22
C TRP A 13 -8.96 -7.58 -11.43
N CYS A 14 -7.70 -7.83 -11.06
CA CYS A 14 -6.64 -6.84 -11.07
C CYS A 14 -5.89 -6.85 -12.41
N GLU A 15 -5.89 -5.74 -13.12
CA GLU A 15 -5.18 -5.55 -14.40
C GLU A 15 -3.94 -4.66 -14.26
N GLN A 16 -3.74 -4.07 -13.08
CA GLN A 16 -2.66 -3.12 -12.81
C GLN A 16 -1.78 -3.58 -11.65
N GLY A 17 -0.86 -2.72 -11.23
CA GLY A 17 0.07 -2.99 -10.15
C GLY A 17 -0.57 -3.05 -8.75
N VAL A 18 0.23 -3.46 -7.78
CA VAL A 18 -0.16 -3.56 -6.36
C VAL A 18 -0.76 -2.26 -5.83
N GLY A 19 -0.10 -1.12 -6.08
CA GLY A 19 -0.58 0.18 -5.61
C GLY A 19 -1.95 0.54 -6.17
N ASP A 20 -2.19 0.27 -7.46
CA ASP A 20 -3.47 0.54 -8.09
C ASP A 20 -4.57 -0.35 -7.50
N THR A 21 -4.28 -1.65 -7.30
CA THR A 21 -5.21 -2.60 -6.66
C THR A 21 -5.63 -2.11 -5.28
N ILE A 22 -4.68 -1.71 -4.43
CA ILE A 22 -4.95 -1.19 -3.09
C ILE A 22 -5.77 0.10 -3.18
N ASN A 23 -5.38 1.04 -4.04
CA ASN A 23 -6.08 2.32 -4.18
C ASN A 23 -7.53 2.15 -4.60
N TRP A 24 -7.83 1.24 -5.53
CA TRP A 24 -9.20 0.98 -5.98
C TRP A 24 -10.00 0.11 -5.00
N SER A 25 -9.36 -0.60 -4.10
CA SER A 25 -10.04 -1.42 -3.09
C SER A 25 -10.94 -0.59 -2.16
N TYR A 26 -10.69 0.72 -2.04
CA TYR A 26 -11.59 1.65 -1.38
C TYR A 26 -13.04 1.61 -1.91
N CYS A 27 -13.23 1.21 -3.18
CA CYS A 27 -14.55 1.05 -3.78
C CYS A 27 -15.26 -0.28 -3.44
N LEU A 28 -14.56 -1.25 -2.87
CA LEU A 28 -15.08 -2.60 -2.63
C LEU A 28 -16.35 -2.63 -1.75
N PRO A 29 -16.42 -1.91 -0.61
CA PRO A 29 -17.61 -1.92 0.23
C PRO A 29 -18.86 -1.45 -0.52
N PHE A 30 -18.71 -0.45 -1.39
CA PHE A 30 -19.82 0.06 -2.19
C PHE A 30 -20.34 -0.97 -3.20
N ILE A 31 -19.44 -1.70 -3.87
CA ILE A 31 -19.84 -2.73 -4.84
C ILE A 31 -20.42 -3.95 -4.13
N ALA A 32 -19.76 -4.42 -3.06
CA ALA A 32 -20.21 -5.56 -2.28
C ALA A 32 -21.62 -5.35 -1.70
N SER A 33 -21.96 -4.12 -1.30
CA SER A 33 -23.30 -3.81 -0.78
C SER A 33 -24.43 -3.91 -1.83
N GLN A 34 -24.10 -3.93 -3.12
CA GLN A 34 -25.07 -3.98 -4.21
C GLN A 34 -25.22 -5.36 -4.84
N ALA A 35 -24.19 -6.23 -4.69
CA ALA A 35 -24.15 -7.56 -5.24
C ALA A 35 -24.66 -8.60 -4.21
N GLU A 36 -25.12 -9.74 -4.69
CA GLU A 36 -25.37 -10.90 -3.82
C GLU A 36 -24.05 -11.47 -3.32
N HIS A 37 -23.04 -11.51 -4.18
CA HIS A 37 -21.71 -11.99 -3.85
C HIS A 37 -20.66 -11.23 -4.65
N CYS A 38 -19.58 -10.82 -3.99
CA CYS A 38 -18.48 -10.10 -4.59
C CYS A 38 -17.19 -10.90 -4.41
N ILE A 39 -16.55 -11.24 -5.51
CA ILE A 39 -15.25 -11.94 -5.56
C ILE A 39 -14.21 -10.93 -6.04
N LEU A 40 -13.08 -10.87 -5.36
CA LEU A 40 -11.90 -10.13 -5.79
C LEU A 40 -10.76 -11.12 -6.07
N GLU A 41 -10.26 -11.14 -7.29
CA GLU A 41 -9.02 -11.82 -7.64
C GLU A 41 -7.88 -10.82 -7.75
N CYS A 42 -6.84 -11.02 -6.94
CA CYS A 42 -5.68 -10.15 -6.86
C CYS A 42 -4.37 -10.94 -6.71
N GLN A 43 -3.25 -10.21 -6.72
CA GLN A 43 -1.94 -10.81 -6.47
C GLN A 43 -1.91 -11.47 -5.08
N GLU A 44 -1.26 -12.63 -4.97
CA GLU A 44 -1.20 -13.46 -3.76
C GLU A 44 -0.80 -12.67 -2.52
N LYS A 45 0.21 -11.80 -2.66
CA LYS A 45 0.74 -10.96 -1.58
C LYS A 45 -0.24 -9.93 -1.01
N LEU A 46 -1.36 -9.68 -1.68
CA LEU A 46 -2.42 -8.78 -1.21
C LEU A 46 -3.57 -9.52 -0.52
N VAL A 47 -3.70 -10.83 -0.73
CA VAL A 47 -4.85 -11.61 -0.26
C VAL A 47 -5.05 -11.50 1.27
N PRO A 48 -4.03 -11.67 2.13
CA PRO A 48 -4.23 -11.60 3.58
C PRO A 48 -4.74 -10.22 4.05
N LEU A 49 -4.12 -9.15 3.55
CA LEU A 49 -4.48 -7.79 3.91
C LEU A 49 -5.88 -7.41 3.44
N LEU A 50 -6.20 -7.70 2.16
CA LEU A 50 -7.51 -7.33 1.58
C LEU A 50 -8.65 -8.18 2.12
N ALA A 51 -8.44 -9.48 2.36
CA ALA A 51 -9.46 -10.35 2.96
C ALA A 51 -9.83 -9.88 4.38
N ARG A 52 -8.85 -9.45 5.17
CA ARG A 52 -9.09 -8.90 6.52
C ARG A 52 -9.76 -7.53 6.45
N SER A 53 -9.38 -6.70 5.46
CA SER A 53 -9.93 -5.35 5.32
C SER A 53 -11.36 -5.33 4.79
N PHE A 54 -11.74 -6.33 4.00
CA PHE A 54 -13.04 -6.38 3.32
C PHE A 54 -13.76 -7.73 3.55
N PRO A 55 -14.25 -7.99 4.77
CA PRO A 55 -14.81 -9.30 5.13
C PRO A 55 -16.07 -9.71 4.35
N ASN A 56 -16.73 -8.75 3.68
CA ASN A 56 -17.90 -9.00 2.82
C ASN A 56 -17.51 -9.27 1.34
N VAL A 57 -16.21 -9.39 1.05
CA VAL A 57 -15.66 -9.70 -0.27
C VAL A 57 -14.89 -11.00 -0.17
N GLU A 58 -15.16 -11.95 -1.05
CA GLU A 58 -14.36 -13.15 -1.16
C GLU A 58 -13.06 -12.83 -1.90
N VAL A 59 -11.96 -12.64 -1.17
CA VAL A 59 -10.66 -12.32 -1.76
C VAL A 59 -9.88 -13.60 -2.06
N LYS A 60 -9.43 -13.74 -3.30
CA LYS A 60 -8.67 -14.91 -3.80
C LYS A 60 -7.41 -14.48 -4.52
N HIS A 61 -6.45 -15.39 -4.57
CA HIS A 61 -5.35 -15.28 -5.54
C HIS A 61 -5.90 -15.33 -6.97
N GLU A 62 -5.37 -14.48 -7.85
CA GLU A 62 -5.77 -14.39 -9.25
C GLU A 62 -5.54 -15.73 -9.97
N ASN A 63 -6.59 -16.23 -10.64
CA ASN A 63 -6.49 -17.40 -11.51
C ASN A 63 -6.47 -16.95 -12.96
N ARG A 64 -5.29 -16.93 -13.56
CA ARG A 64 -5.08 -16.56 -14.97
C ARG A 64 -5.21 -17.72 -15.94
N SER A 65 -5.77 -18.86 -15.52
CA SER A 65 -6.05 -19.97 -16.45
C SER A 65 -7.11 -19.53 -17.45
N LEU A 66 -6.72 -19.41 -18.71
CA LEU A 66 -7.58 -19.00 -19.82
C LEU A 66 -8.50 -20.12 -20.32
N ASP A 67 -8.30 -21.35 -19.86
CA ASP A 67 -8.89 -22.56 -20.45
C ASP A 67 -10.13 -23.09 -19.69
N ALA A 68 -10.51 -22.47 -18.57
CA ALA A 68 -11.66 -22.93 -17.78
C ALA A 68 -12.86 -21.99 -17.97
N GLU A 69 -13.95 -22.52 -18.52
CA GLU A 69 -15.24 -21.85 -18.42
C GLU A 69 -15.60 -21.69 -16.92
N ARG A 70 -15.93 -20.46 -16.54
CA ARG A 70 -16.25 -20.11 -15.16
C ARG A 70 -17.72 -19.76 -15.02
N TYR A 71 -18.34 -20.36 -13.99
CA TYR A 71 -19.76 -20.20 -13.69
C TYR A 71 -20.01 -19.66 -12.27
N ASP A 72 -18.94 -19.20 -11.61
CA ASP A 72 -18.98 -18.70 -10.23
C ASP A 72 -19.39 -17.23 -10.14
N PHE A 73 -19.57 -16.54 -11.28
CA PHE A 73 -20.03 -15.14 -11.35
C PHE A 73 -20.97 -14.88 -12.53
N ASP A 74 -21.85 -13.87 -12.40
CA ASP A 74 -22.73 -13.39 -13.49
C ASP A 74 -22.07 -12.26 -14.30
N TYR A 75 -21.27 -11.43 -13.63
CA TYR A 75 -20.59 -10.28 -14.24
C TYR A 75 -19.15 -10.23 -13.79
N HIS A 76 -18.29 -9.66 -14.60
CA HIS A 76 -16.91 -9.36 -14.22
C HIS A 76 -16.54 -7.94 -14.61
N LEU A 77 -15.57 -7.35 -13.89
CA LEU A 77 -15.09 -6.00 -14.12
C LEU A 77 -13.64 -5.87 -13.68
N PRO A 78 -12.77 -5.20 -14.48
CA PRO A 78 -11.43 -4.85 -14.01
C PRO A 78 -11.52 -3.79 -12.90
N MET A 79 -10.64 -3.89 -11.91
CA MET A 79 -10.61 -3.03 -10.72
C MET A 79 -10.52 -1.54 -11.08
N GLY A 80 -9.72 -1.16 -12.08
CA GLY A 80 -9.59 0.23 -12.53
C GLY A 80 -10.87 0.85 -13.08
N SER A 81 -11.86 0.02 -13.47
CA SER A 81 -13.16 0.51 -13.89
C SER A 81 -14.11 0.84 -12.73
N LEU A 82 -13.80 0.40 -11.48
CA LEU A 82 -14.65 0.62 -10.30
C LEU A 82 -14.87 2.10 -10.04
N TYR A 83 -13.81 2.88 -10.12
CA TYR A 83 -13.84 4.30 -9.81
C TYR A 83 -14.92 5.06 -10.62
N ARG A 84 -15.07 4.73 -11.92
CA ARG A 84 -16.12 5.29 -12.79
C ARG A 84 -17.54 5.04 -12.25
N HIS A 85 -17.74 3.92 -11.56
CA HIS A 85 -19.05 3.53 -11.04
C HIS A 85 -19.31 4.04 -9.62
N CYS A 86 -18.26 4.32 -8.88
CA CYS A 86 -18.31 4.66 -7.45
C CYS A 86 -18.14 6.15 -7.17
N ILE A 87 -17.33 6.89 -7.95
CA ILE A 87 -16.89 8.24 -7.62
C ILE A 87 -18.01 9.25 -7.31
N THR A 88 -19.13 9.16 -8.02
CA THR A 88 -20.27 10.07 -7.79
C THR A 88 -21.14 9.69 -6.58
N LYS A 89 -20.81 8.57 -5.92
CA LYS A 89 -21.61 7.98 -4.84
C LYS A 89 -20.79 7.74 -3.57
N LEU A 90 -19.47 7.82 -3.67
CA LEU A 90 -18.59 7.85 -2.52
C LEU A 90 -18.70 9.23 -1.86
N PRO A 91 -18.68 9.32 -0.53
CA PRO A 91 -18.62 10.59 0.14
C PRO A 91 -17.38 11.36 -0.37
N LEU A 92 -17.58 12.59 -0.83
CA LEU A 92 -16.50 13.49 -1.28
C LEU A 92 -15.71 14.06 -0.10
N ASP A 93 -16.06 13.67 1.10
CA ASP A 93 -15.32 14.03 2.31
C ASP A 93 -14.03 13.21 2.35
N PHE A 94 -12.94 13.82 1.86
CA PHE A 94 -11.62 13.20 1.77
C PHE A 94 -10.94 12.98 3.12
N ASN A 95 -11.61 13.19 4.23
CA ASN A 95 -11.24 12.64 5.54
C ASN A 95 -11.55 11.15 5.57
N VAL A 96 -10.87 10.41 4.69
CA VAL A 96 -10.99 8.96 4.68
C VAL A 96 -10.18 8.43 5.85
N ASP A 97 -10.88 7.93 6.86
CA ASP A 97 -10.30 7.06 7.88
C ASP A 97 -9.62 5.86 7.20
N ALA A 98 -8.71 5.22 7.91
CA ALA A 98 -8.07 4.00 7.46
C ALA A 98 -9.10 3.01 6.89
N TYR A 99 -8.85 2.50 5.68
CA TYR A 99 -9.72 1.49 5.04
C TYR A 99 -9.06 0.12 4.95
N LEU A 100 -7.76 0.05 5.18
CA LEU A 100 -7.01 -1.19 5.33
C LEU A 100 -6.90 -1.56 6.80
N VAL A 101 -7.10 -2.83 7.10
CA VAL A 101 -7.02 -3.38 8.46
C VAL A 101 -5.75 -4.24 8.56
N PRO A 102 -4.65 -3.73 9.11
CA PRO A 102 -3.45 -4.53 9.34
C PRO A 102 -3.70 -5.56 10.44
N ASP A 103 -2.89 -6.63 10.50
CA ASP A 103 -2.98 -7.61 11.59
C ASP A 103 -2.62 -6.96 12.94
N PRO A 104 -3.55 -6.88 13.92
CA PRO A 104 -3.31 -6.19 15.17
C PRO A 104 -2.23 -6.88 16.02
N VAL A 105 -2.04 -8.19 15.89
CA VAL A 105 -0.97 -8.94 16.59
C VAL A 105 0.38 -8.52 16.03
N ARG A 106 0.48 -8.40 14.68
CA ARG A 106 1.71 -7.97 14.03
C ARG A 106 2.01 -6.50 14.26
N VAL A 107 0.99 -5.63 14.27
CA VAL A 107 1.16 -4.21 14.66
C VAL A 107 1.77 -4.10 16.06
N ASN A 108 1.25 -4.88 17.00
CA ASN A 108 1.77 -4.86 18.38
C ASN A 108 3.20 -5.42 18.48
N PHE A 109 3.52 -6.44 17.69
CA PHE A 109 4.89 -6.95 17.53
C PHE A 109 5.83 -5.84 17.03
N TRP A 110 5.47 -5.12 15.97
CA TRP A 110 6.27 -4.04 15.41
C TRP A 110 6.45 -2.88 16.38
N ARG A 111 5.41 -2.48 17.10
CA ARG A 111 5.52 -1.45 18.14
C ARG A 111 6.56 -1.81 19.18
N LYS A 112 6.55 -3.04 19.68
CA LYS A 112 7.55 -3.50 20.66
C LYS A 112 8.95 -3.50 20.07
N ARG A 113 9.10 -3.94 18.83
CA ARG A 113 10.38 -3.99 18.13
C ARG A 113 10.95 -2.57 17.89
N LEU A 114 10.12 -1.62 17.48
CA LEU A 114 10.49 -0.22 17.33
C LEU A 114 10.98 0.37 18.66
N HIS A 115 10.27 0.13 19.75
CA HIS A 115 10.70 0.58 21.09
C HIS A 115 12.05 0.00 21.53
N SER A 116 12.43 -1.16 21.02
CA SER A 116 13.72 -1.80 21.37
C SER A 116 14.92 -1.19 20.63
N ILE A 117 14.70 -0.50 19.50
CA ILE A 117 15.79 0.08 18.69
C ILE A 117 16.00 1.57 18.92
N GLY A 118 15.04 2.27 19.51
CA GLY A 118 15.15 3.71 19.77
C GLY A 118 13.89 4.30 20.37
N LYS A 119 13.93 5.61 20.59
CA LYS A 119 12.76 6.40 20.98
C LYS A 119 12.09 6.99 19.73
N GLY A 120 10.76 7.07 19.73
CA GLY A 120 10.03 7.81 18.70
C GLY A 120 10.30 9.32 18.75
N PRO A 121 9.87 10.06 17.70
CA PRO A 121 8.98 9.56 16.65
C PRO A 121 9.67 8.59 15.70
N TYR A 122 8.91 7.57 15.25
CA TYR A 122 9.36 6.59 14.25
C TYR A 122 8.90 7.02 12.87
N VAL A 123 9.86 7.32 12.00
CA VAL A 123 9.59 7.85 10.65
C VAL A 123 10.01 6.83 9.60
N GLY A 124 9.03 6.28 8.89
CA GLY A 124 9.28 5.42 7.73
C GLY A 124 9.69 6.23 6.51
N ILE A 125 10.68 5.74 5.76
CA ILE A 125 11.14 6.40 4.53
C ILE A 125 11.21 5.45 3.34
N SER A 126 10.79 5.95 2.16
CA SER A 126 10.95 5.26 0.88
C SER A 126 11.15 6.31 -0.23
N TRP A 127 12.15 6.12 -1.10
CA TRP A 127 12.64 7.16 -2.01
C TRP A 127 12.69 6.75 -3.49
N LYS A 128 12.43 5.49 -3.83
CA LYS A 128 12.35 5.00 -5.20
C LYS A 128 11.19 4.01 -5.37
N SER A 129 10.80 3.77 -6.62
CA SER A 129 9.83 2.76 -7.00
C SER A 129 10.46 1.76 -7.98
N ALA A 130 9.99 0.51 -7.99
CA ALA A 130 10.45 -0.51 -8.94
C ALA A 130 10.15 -0.16 -10.42
N ASN A 131 9.23 0.76 -10.67
CA ASN A 131 8.92 1.18 -12.02
C ASN A 131 9.90 2.26 -12.49
N MET A 132 11.00 1.83 -13.09
CA MET A 132 12.09 2.68 -13.62
C MET A 132 11.76 3.33 -14.97
N GLY A 133 10.50 3.41 -15.40
CA GLY A 133 10.10 4.09 -16.62
C GLY A 133 10.57 5.54 -16.62
N SER A 134 11.11 6.03 -17.78
CA SER A 134 11.69 7.37 -17.93
C SER A 134 10.76 8.50 -17.50
N SER A 135 9.46 8.31 -17.59
CA SER A 135 8.44 9.27 -17.14
C SER A 135 8.31 9.38 -15.61
N ARG A 136 8.87 8.44 -14.84
CA ARG A 136 8.80 8.42 -13.36
C ARG A 136 10.12 8.75 -12.67
N LEU A 137 11.24 8.75 -13.39
CA LEU A 137 12.55 9.12 -12.85
C LEU A 137 12.55 10.49 -12.12
N PRO A 138 11.83 11.51 -12.60
CA PRO A 138 11.75 12.81 -11.90
C PRO A 138 11.04 12.74 -10.53
N ASN A 139 10.35 11.64 -10.23
CA ASN A 139 9.63 11.47 -8.97
C ASN A 139 10.45 10.73 -7.91
N TYR A 140 11.71 10.34 -8.22
CA TYR A 140 12.57 9.68 -7.24
C TYR A 140 13.40 10.73 -6.50
N ALA A 141 13.57 10.51 -5.21
CA ALA A 141 14.43 11.33 -4.39
C ALA A 141 15.84 10.76 -4.37
N SER A 142 16.83 11.61 -4.54
CA SER A 142 18.21 11.28 -4.20
C SER A 142 18.44 11.36 -2.69
N ILE A 143 19.53 10.78 -2.20
CA ILE A 143 19.90 10.92 -0.78
C ILE A 143 20.11 12.38 -0.39
N SER A 144 20.66 13.20 -1.30
CA SER A 144 20.82 14.62 -1.07
C SER A 144 19.47 15.35 -0.88
N ASP A 145 18.44 14.91 -1.59
CA ASP A 145 17.10 15.46 -1.43
C ASP A 145 16.46 15.08 -0.09
N LEU A 146 16.80 13.91 0.43
CA LEU A 146 16.31 13.42 1.74
C LEU A 146 17.11 13.99 2.91
N SER A 147 18.33 14.48 2.70
CA SER A 147 19.22 14.91 3.76
C SER A 147 18.60 15.94 4.74
N PRO A 148 17.77 16.94 4.31
CA PRO A 148 17.15 17.86 5.24
C PRO A 148 16.18 17.19 6.22
N ILE A 149 15.57 16.07 5.83
CA ILE A 149 14.66 15.29 6.68
C ILE A 149 15.48 14.35 7.57
N LEU A 150 16.45 13.64 6.97
CA LEU A 150 17.28 12.66 7.67
C LEU A 150 18.14 13.27 8.77
N THR A 151 18.51 14.54 8.66
CA THR A 151 19.32 15.25 9.67
C THR A 151 18.50 15.90 10.77
N LEU A 152 17.19 15.73 10.81
CA LEU A 152 16.35 16.19 11.93
C LEU A 152 16.72 15.42 13.19
N PRO A 153 16.88 16.12 14.33
CA PRO A 153 17.25 15.47 15.59
C PRO A 153 16.09 14.66 16.19
N ASP A 154 16.45 13.73 17.05
CA ASP A 154 15.53 12.96 17.90
C ASP A 154 14.48 12.14 17.12
N ILE A 155 14.85 11.67 15.92
CA ILE A 155 14.00 10.81 15.06
C ILE A 155 14.66 9.45 14.87
N THR A 156 13.87 8.40 14.98
CA THR A 156 14.28 7.05 14.60
C THR A 156 13.73 6.73 13.20
N PHE A 157 14.62 6.64 12.21
CA PHE A 157 14.25 6.37 10.81
C PHE A 157 14.19 4.88 10.53
N ILE A 158 13.14 4.47 9.80
CA ILE A 158 12.84 3.08 9.45
C ILE A 158 12.79 2.94 7.93
N ASN A 159 13.50 1.96 7.40
CA ASN A 159 13.47 1.64 5.99
C ASN A 159 12.11 1.03 5.59
N LEU A 160 11.47 1.63 4.59
CA LEU A 160 10.33 1.08 3.86
C LEU A 160 10.64 0.94 2.36
N GLN A 161 11.88 1.18 1.96
CA GLN A 161 12.33 0.96 0.59
C GLN A 161 12.45 -0.55 0.32
N TYR A 162 11.88 -1.01 -0.79
CA TYR A 162 11.72 -2.41 -1.11
C TYR A 162 12.62 -2.92 -2.25
N ILE A 163 13.42 -2.05 -2.85
CA ILE A 163 14.40 -2.38 -3.91
C ILE A 163 15.68 -1.58 -3.73
N ASP A 164 16.82 -2.19 -4.00
CA ASP A 164 18.15 -1.56 -4.18
C ASP A 164 18.47 -0.50 -3.10
N PHE A 165 18.27 -0.83 -1.83
CA PHE A 165 18.40 0.13 -0.73
C PHE A 165 19.72 0.01 0.05
N GLU A 166 20.43 -1.11 -0.04
CA GLU A 166 21.58 -1.41 0.79
C GLU A 166 22.70 -0.38 0.64
N ASP A 167 23.07 -0.07 -0.61
CA ASP A 167 24.10 0.94 -0.92
C ASP A 167 23.66 2.35 -0.49
N ASP A 168 22.38 2.67 -0.62
CA ASP A 168 21.83 3.94 -0.19
C ASP A 168 21.86 4.07 1.34
N LEU A 169 21.51 3.01 2.09
CA LEU A 169 21.58 3.01 3.55
C LEU A 169 23.03 3.18 4.04
N ALA A 170 23.97 2.46 3.42
CA ALA A 170 25.39 2.59 3.72
C ALA A 170 25.91 4.02 3.45
N LYS A 171 25.44 4.64 2.34
CA LYS A 171 25.79 6.00 1.98
C LYS A 171 25.19 7.03 2.95
N ILE A 172 23.91 6.88 3.34
CA ILE A 172 23.27 7.72 4.36
C ILE A 172 24.07 7.70 5.66
N GLN A 173 24.43 6.52 6.14
CA GLN A 173 25.22 6.37 7.36
C GLN A 173 26.60 7.02 7.23
N LYS A 174 27.30 6.81 6.10
CA LYS A 174 28.64 7.37 5.85
C LYS A 174 28.64 8.89 5.72
N ASP A 175 27.72 9.43 4.92
CA ASP A 175 27.75 10.84 4.51
C ASP A 175 27.03 11.76 5.52
N LEU A 176 25.99 11.25 6.20
CA LEU A 176 25.16 12.02 7.12
C LEU A 176 25.32 11.61 8.59
N GLY A 177 25.94 10.46 8.89
CA GLY A 177 26.04 9.91 10.24
C GLY A 177 24.70 9.40 10.80
N VAL A 178 23.69 9.22 9.94
CA VAL A 178 22.33 8.82 10.31
C VAL A 178 22.13 7.32 10.08
N ILE A 179 21.56 6.64 11.06
CA ILE A 179 21.16 5.25 10.92
C ILE A 179 19.70 5.19 10.51
N VAL A 180 19.44 4.60 9.35
CA VAL A 180 18.10 4.18 8.94
C VAL A 180 17.98 2.68 9.22
N HIS A 181 17.14 2.32 10.17
CA HIS A 181 17.01 0.93 10.59
C HIS A 181 16.29 0.11 9.53
N ASN A 182 16.92 -1.00 9.11
CA ASN A 182 16.32 -2.01 8.25
C ASN A 182 16.02 -3.27 9.06
N PHE A 183 14.97 -3.99 8.70
CA PHE A 183 14.60 -5.27 9.29
C PHE A 183 14.82 -6.37 8.26
N ASP A 184 15.95 -7.07 8.33
CA ASP A 184 16.36 -8.06 7.33
C ASP A 184 15.44 -9.29 7.26
N ASP A 185 14.61 -9.50 8.28
CA ASP A 185 13.57 -10.53 8.34
C ASP A 185 12.23 -10.09 7.76
N LEU A 186 12.12 -8.85 7.24
CA LEU A 186 10.95 -8.34 6.54
C LEU A 186 11.19 -8.30 5.04
N ASP A 187 10.41 -9.09 4.30
CA ASP A 187 10.33 -8.94 2.85
C ASP A 187 9.41 -7.75 2.51
N HIS A 188 10.04 -6.62 2.18
CA HIS A 188 9.33 -5.39 1.82
C HIS A 188 8.59 -5.49 0.48
N TYR A 189 8.94 -6.46 -0.38
CA TYR A 189 8.37 -6.60 -1.72
C TYR A 189 7.21 -7.58 -1.78
N ASP A 190 7.33 -8.74 -1.12
CA ASP A 190 6.33 -9.80 -1.21
C ASP A 190 5.49 -9.99 0.06
N ASN A 191 5.95 -9.52 1.22
CA ASN A 191 5.15 -9.61 2.45
C ASN A 191 4.45 -8.29 2.79
N LEU A 192 3.48 -7.90 1.94
CA LEU A 192 2.78 -6.62 2.08
C LEU A 192 1.85 -6.53 3.30
N ASP A 193 1.44 -7.66 3.85
CA ASP A 193 0.68 -7.69 5.11
C ASP A 193 1.56 -7.26 6.30
N GLU A 194 2.81 -7.73 6.34
CA GLU A 194 3.77 -7.26 7.34
C GLU A 194 4.17 -5.79 7.13
N VAL A 195 4.35 -5.36 5.88
CA VAL A 195 4.61 -3.95 5.56
C VAL A 195 3.46 -3.06 6.04
N ALA A 196 2.21 -3.50 5.89
CA ALA A 196 1.04 -2.80 6.40
C ALA A 196 1.03 -2.74 7.94
N ALA A 197 1.41 -3.84 8.61
CA ALA A 197 1.49 -3.90 10.06
C ALA A 197 2.63 -3.02 10.62
N LEU A 198 3.81 -3.04 10.01
CA LEU A 198 4.91 -2.13 10.35
C LEU A 198 4.48 -0.67 10.14
N SER A 199 3.86 -0.37 8.99
CA SER A 199 3.39 0.98 8.66
C SER A 199 2.42 1.52 9.72
N ALA A 200 1.49 0.70 10.20
CA ALA A 200 0.54 1.08 11.26
C ALA A 200 1.18 1.24 12.66
N ALA A 201 2.44 0.83 12.82
CA ALA A 201 3.22 1.03 14.03
C ALA A 201 4.09 2.29 13.99
N LEU A 202 4.20 2.96 12.84
CA LEU A 202 4.97 4.18 12.64
C LEU A 202 4.14 5.44 12.93
N ASP A 203 4.81 6.52 13.31
CA ASP A 203 4.16 7.83 13.57
C ASP A 203 3.93 8.59 12.25
N VAL A 204 4.91 8.57 11.35
CA VAL A 204 4.86 9.27 10.07
C VAL A 204 5.59 8.45 9.01
N VAL A 205 5.12 8.54 7.76
CA VAL A 205 5.86 8.02 6.60
C VAL A 205 6.12 9.13 5.60
N VAL A 206 7.35 9.24 5.13
CA VAL A 206 7.76 10.11 4.04
C VAL A 206 8.16 9.24 2.85
N SER A 207 7.47 9.39 1.75
CA SER A 207 7.67 8.54 0.59
C SER A 207 7.50 9.28 -0.72
N VAL A 208 8.17 8.81 -1.77
CA VAL A 208 7.85 9.18 -3.15
C VAL A 208 6.61 8.41 -3.63
N GLN A 209 6.09 8.77 -4.78
CA GLN A 209 4.92 8.11 -5.38
C GLN A 209 5.23 6.65 -5.75
N SER A 210 4.79 5.72 -4.92
CA SER A 210 4.96 4.26 -5.06
C SER A 210 3.78 3.52 -4.42
N ALA A 211 3.86 2.19 -4.22
CA ALA A 211 2.87 1.44 -3.45
C ALA A 211 2.94 1.76 -1.94
N VAL A 212 4.11 2.14 -1.42
CA VAL A 212 4.33 2.41 0.01
C VAL A 212 3.36 3.46 0.55
N PRO A 213 3.26 4.69 0.00
CA PRO A 213 2.37 5.70 0.55
C PRO A 213 0.89 5.31 0.46
N ILE A 214 0.51 4.45 -0.48
CA ILE A 214 -0.88 3.96 -0.60
C ILE A 214 -1.19 2.98 0.53
N ILE A 215 -0.27 2.07 0.86
CA ILE A 215 -0.40 1.15 2.00
C ILE A 215 -0.44 1.95 3.30
N THR A 216 0.51 2.85 3.52
CA THR A 216 0.67 3.58 4.78
C THR A 216 -0.51 4.51 5.05
N ALA A 217 -1.00 5.23 4.04
CA ALA A 217 -2.22 6.03 4.16
C ALA A 217 -3.45 5.14 4.35
N GLY A 218 -3.52 4.00 3.65
CA GLY A 218 -4.62 3.04 3.76
C GLY A 218 -4.79 2.47 5.17
N VAL A 219 -3.71 2.27 5.91
CA VAL A 219 -3.75 1.83 7.32
C VAL A 219 -3.88 2.99 8.32
N GLY A 220 -4.01 4.23 7.84
CA GLY A 220 -4.25 5.41 8.67
C GLY A 220 -2.98 6.10 9.21
N THR A 221 -1.79 5.69 8.78
CA THR A 221 -0.55 6.34 9.18
C THR A 221 -0.38 7.68 8.48
N CYS A 222 0.03 8.73 9.21
CA CYS A 222 0.30 10.04 8.64
C CYS A 222 1.35 9.91 7.54
N THR A 223 0.95 10.13 6.28
CA THR A 223 1.79 9.90 5.11
C THR A 223 2.04 11.21 4.38
N LYS A 224 3.32 11.52 4.12
CA LYS A 224 3.76 12.70 3.38
C LYS A 224 4.39 12.27 2.06
N LEU A 225 3.83 12.77 0.96
CA LEU A 225 4.42 12.57 -0.37
C LEU A 225 5.51 13.61 -0.59
N ALA A 226 6.72 13.13 -0.83
CA ALA A 226 7.81 13.95 -1.33
C ALA A 226 7.67 14.07 -2.85
N SER A 227 7.48 15.28 -3.35
CA SER A 227 7.49 15.59 -4.78
C SER A 227 8.56 16.64 -5.05
N TRP A 228 9.45 16.36 -5.98
CA TRP A 228 10.51 17.27 -6.38
C TRP A 228 10.06 17.97 -7.67
N ARG A 229 9.84 19.28 -7.58
CA ARG A 229 9.69 20.07 -8.81
C ARG A 229 11.11 20.36 -9.30
N GLN A 230 11.43 19.92 -10.51
CA GLN A 230 12.59 20.48 -11.23
C GLN A 230 12.31 21.98 -11.40
N SER A 231 13.11 22.80 -10.74
CA SER A 231 13.14 24.26 -10.91
C SER A 231 13.82 24.59 -12.23
#